data_8a1fd7455631ee74d73fd15a0042e519
#
_entry.id   8a1fd7455631ee74d73fd15a0042e519
#
_cell.length_a   1.000
_cell.length_b   1.000
_cell.length_c   1.000
_cell.angle_alpha   90.00
_cell.angle_beta   90.00
_cell.angle_gamma   90.00
#
_symmetry.space_group_name_H-M   'P 1'
#
loop_
_entity.id
_entity.type
_entity.pdbx_description
1 polymer ?
#
loop_
_entity_poly.entity_id
_entity_poly.type
_entity_poly.pdbx_seq_one_letter_code
_entity_poly.pdbx_strand_id
1 'polypeptide(L)'
;MIAKPVFLLAFMALPALADAKPPLRDVTEIDNELYYIAIANEISDYCPSISGRRLKAINVMLGLRSKANSLGYTDREIRAYVESDAEKDRMRAKGEAYLAQQGVTYDNLDSFCVLGRKEIDRNSAIGVYLRAN
;
A
#
# COMPACT_ATOMS: atom_id res chain seq x y z
N MET A 1 42.83 0.69 61.71
CA MET A 1 41.95 -0.15 60.89
C MET A 1 41.20 0.75 59.98
N ILE A 2 41.59 0.84 58.71
CA ILE A 2 40.97 1.72 57.71
C ILE A 2 40.10 0.82 56.81
N ALA A 3 38.77 0.96 56.91
CA ALA A 3 37.82 0.28 56.07
C ALA A 3 37.74 1.01 54.71
N LYS A 4 38.07 0.35 53.64
CA LYS A 4 37.88 0.84 52.27
C LYS A 4 36.45 0.63 51.86
N PRO A 5 35.74 1.66 51.36
CA PRO A 5 34.43 1.45 50.74
C PRO A 5 34.61 0.85 49.35
N VAL A 6 34.00 -0.30 49.14
CA VAL A 6 33.87 -0.91 47.79
C VAL A 6 32.73 -0.16 47.10
N PHE A 7 33.07 0.62 46.09
CA PHE A 7 32.09 1.24 45.20
C PHE A 7 31.62 0.18 44.21
N LEU A 8 30.39 -0.33 44.42
CA LEU A 8 29.72 -1.17 43.46
C LEU A 8 29.17 -0.26 42.34
N LEU A 9 29.86 -0.24 41.21
CA LEU A 9 29.33 0.35 39.97
C LEU A 9 28.19 -0.54 39.45
N ALA A 10 26.96 -0.13 39.69
CA ALA A 10 25.82 -0.73 39.07
C ALA A 10 25.80 -0.33 37.60
N PHE A 11 26.16 -1.23 36.72
CA PHE A 11 26.01 -1.09 35.26
C PHE A 11 24.50 -1.18 34.96
N MET A 12 23.84 -0.06 34.81
CA MET A 12 22.49 -0.01 34.24
C MET A 12 22.62 -0.28 32.76
N ALA A 13 22.34 -1.52 32.35
CA ALA A 13 22.12 -1.84 30.95
C ALA A 13 20.82 -1.14 30.50
N LEU A 14 20.94 -0.07 29.74
CA LEU A 14 19.82 0.47 29.00
C LEU A 14 19.33 -0.57 28.01
N PRO A 15 18.04 -0.94 28.02
CA PRO A 15 17.51 -1.75 26.93
C PRO A 15 17.68 -0.95 25.65
N ALA A 16 18.40 -1.52 24.68
CA ALA A 16 18.43 -0.99 23.31
C ALA A 16 16.97 -1.03 22.82
N LEU A 17 16.37 0.14 22.60
CA LEU A 17 15.12 0.28 21.88
C LEU A 17 15.43 -0.20 20.46
N ALA A 18 15.08 -1.46 20.15
CA ALA A 18 15.04 -1.93 18.79
C ALA A 18 14.01 -1.05 18.07
N ASP A 19 14.43 -0.32 17.02
CA ASP A 19 13.53 0.44 16.17
C ASP A 19 12.49 -0.54 15.64
N ALA A 20 11.25 -0.45 16.20
CA ALA A 20 10.13 -1.24 15.72
C ALA A 20 9.82 -0.78 14.30
N LYS A 21 9.76 -1.73 13.35
CA LYS A 21 9.33 -1.44 11.98
C LYS A 21 7.95 -0.79 12.01
N PRO A 22 7.69 0.24 11.20
CA PRO A 22 6.35 0.79 11.08
C PRO A 22 5.40 -0.27 10.50
N PRO A 23 4.09 -0.19 10.74
CA PRO A 23 3.13 -1.04 10.03
C PRO A 23 3.23 -0.78 8.52
N LEU A 24 2.96 -1.80 7.69
CA LEU A 24 3.10 -1.70 6.22
C LEU A 24 2.25 -0.59 5.61
N ARG A 25 1.12 -0.24 6.24
CA ARG A 25 0.30 0.91 5.82
C ARG A 25 1.07 2.25 5.83
N ASP A 26 2.08 2.35 6.66
CA ASP A 26 2.90 3.57 6.80
C ASP A 26 4.15 3.53 5.91
N VAL A 27 4.40 2.42 5.23
CA VAL A 27 5.41 2.33 4.17
C VAL A 27 4.79 2.88 2.89
N THR A 28 4.90 4.18 2.71
CA THR A 28 4.19 4.96 1.68
C THR A 28 4.35 4.38 0.27
N GLU A 29 5.53 3.94 -0.08
CA GLU A 29 5.80 3.38 -1.40
C GLU A 29 5.02 2.07 -1.65
N ILE A 30 4.87 1.24 -0.63
CA ILE A 30 4.10 -0.01 -0.75
C ILE A 30 2.61 0.28 -0.73
N ASP A 31 2.15 1.04 0.24
CA ASP A 31 0.73 1.31 0.44
C ASP A 31 0.12 2.10 -0.74
N ASN A 32 0.82 3.11 -1.22
CA ASN A 32 0.35 3.90 -2.36
C ASN A 32 0.30 3.08 -3.65
N GLU A 33 1.27 2.23 -3.90
CA GLU A 33 1.28 1.43 -5.12
C GLU A 33 0.12 0.42 -5.14
N LEU A 34 -0.17 -0.21 -4.01
CA LEU A 34 -1.34 -1.08 -3.87
C LEU A 34 -2.64 -0.29 -4.05
N TYR A 35 -2.70 0.92 -3.56
CA TYR A 35 -3.84 1.83 -3.75
C TYR A 35 -4.07 2.17 -5.23
N TYR A 36 -3.03 2.48 -5.99
CA TYR A 36 -3.16 2.78 -7.42
C TYR A 36 -3.63 1.56 -8.22
N ILE A 37 -3.11 0.38 -7.91
CA ILE A 37 -3.55 -0.88 -8.51
C ILE A 37 -5.02 -1.15 -8.17
N ALA A 38 -5.45 -0.91 -6.93
CA ALA A 38 -6.83 -1.12 -6.51
C ALA A 38 -7.80 -0.20 -7.26
N ILE A 39 -7.46 1.08 -7.45
CA ILE A 39 -8.29 2.01 -8.23
C ILE A 39 -8.33 1.61 -9.70
N ALA A 40 -7.21 1.24 -10.28
CA ALA A 40 -7.17 0.76 -11.66
C ALA A 40 -8.05 -0.48 -11.85
N ASN A 41 -8.02 -1.41 -10.90
CA ASN A 41 -8.88 -2.58 -10.92
C ASN A 41 -10.36 -2.20 -10.87
N GLU A 42 -10.74 -1.29 -10.00
CA GLU A 42 -12.12 -0.80 -9.88
C GLU A 42 -12.59 -0.15 -11.18
N ILE A 43 -11.77 0.69 -11.80
CA ILE A 43 -12.08 1.30 -13.10
C ILE A 43 -12.30 0.22 -14.17
N SER A 44 -11.42 -0.77 -14.25
CA SER A 44 -11.55 -1.82 -15.26
C SER A 44 -12.76 -2.72 -15.03
N ASP A 45 -13.14 -2.96 -13.79
CA ASP A 45 -14.30 -3.78 -13.43
C ASP A 45 -15.62 -3.11 -13.85
N TYR A 46 -15.70 -1.78 -13.81
CA TYR A 46 -16.92 -1.03 -14.12
C TYR A 46 -16.92 -0.37 -15.52
N CYS A 47 -15.79 -0.37 -16.22
CA CYS A 47 -15.71 0.17 -17.58
C CYS A 47 -15.39 -0.93 -18.61
N PRO A 48 -16.36 -1.35 -19.46
CA PRO A 48 -16.13 -2.41 -20.44
C PRO A 48 -15.09 -2.08 -21.50
N SER A 49 -14.86 -0.80 -21.78
CA SER A 49 -13.91 -0.34 -22.81
C SER A 49 -12.48 -0.13 -22.30
N ILE A 50 -12.23 -0.45 -21.03
CA ILE A 50 -10.91 -0.34 -20.43
C ILE A 50 -10.56 -1.65 -19.73
N SER A 51 -9.36 -2.15 -19.99
CA SER A 51 -8.84 -3.35 -19.36
C SER A 51 -7.71 -3.00 -18.38
N GLY A 52 -7.65 -3.76 -17.28
CA GLY A 52 -6.50 -3.73 -16.38
C GLY A 52 -5.29 -4.44 -16.99
N ARG A 53 -4.12 -3.88 -16.82
CA ARG A 53 -2.85 -4.50 -17.20
C ARG A 53 -2.41 -5.49 -16.13
N ARG A 54 -3.09 -6.63 -16.05
CA ARG A 54 -2.98 -7.60 -14.96
C ARG A 54 -1.58 -8.13 -14.74
N LEU A 55 -0.87 -8.52 -15.82
CA LEU A 55 0.48 -9.04 -15.69
C LEU A 55 1.45 -8.00 -15.13
N LYS A 56 1.29 -6.74 -15.55
CA LYS A 56 2.05 -5.63 -14.99
C LYS A 56 1.78 -5.46 -13.50
N ALA A 57 0.51 -5.46 -13.10
CA ALA A 57 0.12 -5.33 -11.70
C ALA A 57 0.68 -6.48 -10.85
N ILE A 58 0.61 -7.72 -11.32
CA ILE A 58 1.17 -8.89 -10.63
C ILE A 58 2.68 -8.73 -10.46
N ASN A 59 3.40 -8.34 -11.50
CA ASN A 59 4.84 -8.15 -11.43
C ASN A 59 5.23 -7.05 -10.43
N VAL A 60 4.47 -5.96 -10.41
CA VAL A 60 4.68 -4.88 -9.42
C VAL A 60 4.41 -5.40 -8.00
N MET A 61 3.33 -6.13 -7.77
CA MET A 61 3.02 -6.69 -6.45
C MET A 61 4.11 -7.65 -5.96
N LEU A 62 4.67 -8.48 -6.85
CA LEU A 62 5.81 -9.33 -6.50
C LEU A 62 7.05 -8.51 -6.13
N GLY A 63 7.29 -7.41 -6.84
CA GLY A 63 8.36 -6.47 -6.51
C GLY A 63 8.15 -5.77 -5.16
N LEU A 64 6.92 -5.40 -4.84
CA LEU A 64 6.56 -4.81 -3.53
C LEU A 64 6.78 -5.80 -2.39
N ARG A 65 6.42 -7.08 -2.59
CA ARG A 65 6.73 -8.14 -1.63
C ARG A 65 8.23 -8.27 -1.38
N SER A 66 9.01 -8.31 -2.46
CA SER A 66 10.47 -8.39 -2.37
C SER A 66 11.04 -7.18 -1.63
N LYS A 67 10.53 -5.99 -1.91
CA LYS A 67 10.90 -4.77 -1.21
C LYS A 67 10.55 -4.84 0.28
N ALA A 68 9.34 -5.26 0.62
CA ALA A 68 8.94 -5.43 2.01
C ALA A 68 9.86 -6.42 2.75
N ASN A 69 10.22 -7.54 2.12
CA ASN A 69 11.19 -8.48 2.68
C ASN A 69 12.55 -7.80 2.92
N SER A 70 13.03 -6.99 1.99
CA SER A 70 14.30 -6.27 2.13
C SER A 70 14.28 -5.25 3.27
N LEU A 71 13.11 -4.72 3.60
CA LEU A 71 12.89 -3.81 4.73
C LEU A 71 12.72 -4.55 6.07
N GLY A 72 12.80 -5.87 6.06
CA GLY A 72 12.72 -6.70 7.27
C GLY A 72 11.34 -7.24 7.61
N TYR A 73 10.34 -7.08 6.73
CA TYR A 73 9.02 -7.70 6.93
C TYR A 73 9.05 -9.15 6.48
N THR A 74 8.52 -10.03 7.32
CA THR A 74 8.36 -11.46 6.99
C THR A 74 7.19 -11.67 6.03
N ASP A 75 7.17 -12.81 5.32
CA ASP A 75 6.02 -13.18 4.48
C ASP A 75 4.73 -13.30 5.29
N ARG A 76 4.82 -13.70 6.56
CA ARG A 76 3.66 -13.73 7.48
C ARG A 76 3.12 -12.32 7.74
N GLU A 77 4.00 -11.36 8.02
CA GLU A 77 3.60 -9.96 8.24
C GLU A 77 2.98 -9.34 6.98
N ILE A 78 3.54 -9.63 5.81
CA ILE A 78 3.03 -9.16 4.52
C ILE A 78 1.64 -9.76 4.26
N ARG A 79 1.47 -11.06 4.49
CA ARG A 79 0.19 -11.74 4.32
C ARG A 79 -0.86 -11.20 5.28
N ALA A 80 -0.51 -10.99 6.55
CA ALA A 80 -1.41 -10.42 7.53
C ALA A 80 -1.92 -9.03 7.12
N TYR A 81 -1.05 -8.20 6.53
CA TYR A 81 -1.44 -6.90 6.00
C TYR A 81 -2.39 -7.03 4.80
N VAL A 82 -2.05 -7.84 3.81
CA VAL A 82 -2.83 -8.01 2.58
C VAL A 82 -4.19 -8.66 2.83
N GLU A 83 -4.27 -9.60 3.77
CA GLU A 83 -5.50 -10.33 4.11
C GLU A 83 -6.35 -9.64 5.18
N SER A 84 -5.85 -8.58 5.83
CA SER A 84 -6.57 -7.86 6.87
C SER A 84 -7.83 -7.19 6.34
N ASP A 85 -8.98 -7.51 6.93
CA ASP A 85 -10.25 -6.87 6.59
C ASP A 85 -10.23 -5.38 6.91
N ALA A 86 -9.61 -4.99 8.03
CA ALA A 86 -9.45 -3.57 8.40
C ALA A 86 -8.63 -2.80 7.37
N GLU A 87 -7.56 -3.39 6.84
CA GLU A 87 -6.74 -2.76 5.79
C GLU A 87 -7.48 -2.67 4.45
N LYS A 88 -8.23 -3.71 4.10
CA LYS A 88 -9.08 -3.70 2.89
C LYS A 88 -10.15 -2.62 2.99
N ASP A 89 -10.81 -2.47 4.13
CA ASP A 89 -11.83 -1.45 4.36
C ASP A 89 -11.23 -0.05 4.31
N ARG A 90 -10.06 0.16 4.90
CA ARG A 90 -9.32 1.42 4.83
C ARG A 90 -8.97 1.78 3.38
N MET A 91 -8.43 0.84 2.64
CA MET A 91 -8.04 1.04 1.24
C MET A 91 -9.27 1.32 0.36
N ARG A 92 -10.36 0.61 0.59
CA ARG A 92 -11.64 0.84 -0.10
C ARG A 92 -12.19 2.24 0.17
N ALA A 93 -12.24 2.65 1.43
CA ALA A 93 -12.72 3.99 1.80
C ALA A 93 -11.88 5.10 1.14
N LYS A 94 -10.56 4.94 1.12
CA LYS A 94 -9.64 5.86 0.45
C LYS A 94 -9.89 5.89 -1.06
N GLY A 95 -10.11 4.74 -1.69
CA GLY A 95 -10.40 4.62 -3.11
C GLY A 95 -11.75 5.25 -3.49
N GLU A 96 -12.80 4.98 -2.72
CA GLU A 96 -14.13 5.56 -2.93
C GLU A 96 -14.12 7.08 -2.81
N ALA A 97 -13.36 7.62 -1.84
CA ALA A 97 -13.18 9.07 -1.69
C ALA A 97 -12.52 9.69 -2.93
N TYR A 98 -11.49 9.05 -3.47
CA TYR A 98 -10.84 9.50 -4.70
C TYR A 98 -11.81 9.47 -5.89
N LEU A 99 -12.51 8.37 -6.10
CA LEU A 99 -13.50 8.22 -7.18
C LEU A 99 -14.56 9.32 -7.09
N ALA A 100 -15.11 9.57 -5.91
CA ALA A 100 -16.08 10.62 -5.68
C ALA A 100 -15.53 12.01 -6.01
N GLN A 101 -14.31 12.32 -5.61
CA GLN A 101 -13.64 13.58 -5.96
C GLN A 101 -13.47 13.75 -7.48
N GLN A 102 -13.32 12.65 -8.21
CA GLN A 102 -13.19 12.65 -9.66
C GLN A 102 -14.55 12.64 -10.39
N GLY A 103 -15.66 12.73 -9.65
CA GLY A 103 -17.01 12.74 -10.21
C GLY A 103 -17.52 11.38 -10.65
N VAL A 104 -16.88 10.30 -10.18
CA VAL A 104 -17.31 8.93 -10.49
C VAL A 104 -18.43 8.52 -9.56
N THR A 105 -19.49 7.94 -10.13
CA THR A 105 -20.61 7.38 -9.39
C THR A 105 -20.96 5.99 -9.91
N TYR A 106 -21.39 5.10 -9.03
CA TYR A 106 -21.82 3.74 -9.41
C TYR A 106 -23.16 3.71 -10.14
N ASP A 107 -23.94 4.80 -10.08
CA ASP A 107 -25.18 4.97 -10.84
C ASP A 107 -24.93 5.31 -12.32
N ASN A 108 -23.75 5.80 -12.63
CA ASN A 108 -23.32 6.12 -13.99
C ASN A 108 -21.97 5.46 -14.29
N LEU A 109 -22.02 4.26 -14.86
CA LEU A 109 -20.81 3.48 -15.14
C LEU A 109 -19.88 4.14 -16.17
N ASP A 110 -20.42 4.98 -17.07
CA ASP A 110 -19.58 5.74 -18.00
C ASP A 110 -18.63 6.70 -17.29
N SER A 111 -18.97 7.14 -16.07
CA SER A 111 -18.07 7.97 -15.27
C SER A 111 -16.74 7.27 -14.95
N PHE A 112 -16.74 5.94 -14.79
CA PHE A 112 -15.51 5.15 -14.67
C PHE A 112 -14.68 5.18 -15.95
N CYS A 113 -15.34 5.09 -17.10
CA CYS A 113 -14.66 5.16 -18.39
C CYS A 113 -14.05 6.54 -18.64
N VAL A 114 -14.75 7.60 -18.29
CA VAL A 114 -14.22 8.97 -18.39
C VAL A 114 -12.97 9.14 -17.55
N LEU A 115 -13.02 8.72 -16.28
CA LEU A 115 -11.86 8.76 -15.41
C LEU A 115 -10.71 7.90 -15.93
N GLY A 116 -11.01 6.66 -16.34
CA GLY A 116 -10.00 5.73 -16.85
C GLY A 116 -9.26 6.28 -18.06
N ARG A 117 -9.96 6.87 -19.04
CA ARG A 117 -9.34 7.51 -20.20
C ARG A 117 -8.45 8.69 -19.79
N LYS A 118 -8.93 9.51 -18.86
CA LYS A 118 -8.15 10.63 -18.30
C LYS A 118 -6.85 10.16 -17.64
N GLU A 119 -6.92 9.10 -16.84
CA GLU A 119 -5.75 8.52 -16.18
C GLU A 119 -4.77 7.93 -17.18
N ILE A 120 -5.25 7.25 -18.23
CA ILE A 120 -4.41 6.72 -19.33
C ILE A 120 -3.73 7.87 -20.06
N ASP A 121 -4.48 8.89 -20.45
CA ASP A 121 -3.96 10.02 -21.24
C ASP A 121 -2.87 10.81 -20.49
N ARG A 122 -3.02 10.93 -19.18
CA ARG A 122 -2.03 11.57 -18.32
C ARG A 122 -0.84 10.67 -17.97
N ASN A 123 -0.90 9.39 -18.32
CA ASN A 123 0.07 8.39 -17.88
C ASN A 123 0.30 8.45 -16.36
N SER A 124 -0.79 8.56 -15.61
CA SER A 124 -0.76 8.69 -14.16
C SER A 124 -0.32 7.40 -13.46
N ALA A 125 -0.10 7.47 -12.16
CA ALA A 125 0.21 6.30 -11.33
C ALA A 125 -0.90 5.23 -11.38
N ILE A 126 -2.14 5.62 -11.66
CA ILE A 126 -3.27 4.71 -11.89
C ILE A 126 -3.31 4.28 -13.37
N GLY A 127 -3.19 5.23 -14.28
CA GLY A 127 -3.31 5.01 -15.73
C GLY A 127 -2.30 4.02 -16.29
N VAL A 128 -1.11 3.91 -15.68
CA VAL A 128 -0.09 2.95 -16.09
C VAL A 128 -0.54 1.48 -15.94
N TYR A 129 -1.59 1.22 -15.15
CA TYR A 129 -2.19 -0.10 -14.98
C TYR A 129 -3.42 -0.34 -15.86
N LEU A 130 -3.77 0.61 -16.71
CA LEU A 130 -4.95 0.56 -17.57
C LEU A 130 -4.56 0.57 -19.05
N ARG A 131 -5.44 0.00 -19.86
CA ARG A 131 -5.34 0.01 -21.31
C ARG A 131 -6.73 0.17 -21.92
N ALA A 132 -6.86 1.12 -22.84
CA ALA A 132 -8.07 1.21 -23.66
C ALA A 132 -8.15 0.02 -24.65
N ASN A 133 -9.33 -0.57 -24.79
CA ASN A 133 -9.59 -1.67 -25.71
C ASN A 133 -9.83 -1.16 -27.13
#